data_040976ddcd9efcddfef29521f85790c9
#
_entry.id   040976ddcd9efcddfef29521f85790c9
#
_cell.length_a   1.000
_cell.length_b   1.000
_cell.length_c   1.000
_cell.angle_alpha   90.00
_cell.angle_beta   90.00
_cell.angle_gamma   90.00
#
_symmetry.space_group_name_H-M   'P 1'
#
loop_
_entity.id
_entity.type
_entity.pdbx_description
1 polymer ?
#
loop_
_entity_poly.entity_id
_entity_poly.type
_entity_poly.pdbx_seq_one_letter_code
_entity_poly.pdbx_strand_id
1 'polypeptide(L)'
;MKVLIYIRKVLFLFLCGALSFSYGYGQELPLLPDTIKPLLSDSNLIDELITVGYATGNRSTLSGSVNRVNEGGMNEGLISTPLDALRGRVSGVSIPVGGNSAAALAAVRVRGTTSLTGGNDPLVIIDGVFADLNLLSSIYPADIENFTILKDASETAQYGSRGASGVIEVTTKKGRQGAFSISYDGSFGVEAAYKSLDMLSANGFRKLAEERNIGILDLGNNTDFQDEVTRLGLVQNHHIAFGGGSETSSYRASLGFVEREGVIRNTNSRNFTTKLNITQHAFNDLLVFDLGIFGSLLKNAYLNDVQKMFYSAATFNPTFPNHKNMETGSWDQITNASQITNPLAWLEVKDDDSNAHINTHLKLVFNLSKHLMFTAFGSYTYNVIDNAQYLPTSVWAHGQAYRGERKTESLLGDFMLAYKKDFGLHQLNVLGLAEAQKMITRGFYTTATNFSTDRFGYDNLQAGAVRLWEGTGSYYEAPHLASFLGRVNYIYDGKYIATVNARADASSKVGANNKWGFFPSASVAWVLTEEEFMEGVSWVRNLKIRSGYGLSGNQDAIDSYNSLR
;
A
#
# COMPACT_ATOMS: atom_id res chain seq x y z
N MET A 1 0.35 23.44 12.63
CA MET A 1 0.53 23.75 14.07
C MET A 1 -0.71 23.48 14.92
N LYS A 2 -1.93 23.84 14.53
CA LYS A 2 -3.16 23.55 15.30
C LYS A 2 -3.53 22.06 15.39
N VAL A 3 -3.28 21.26 14.37
CA VAL A 3 -3.55 19.81 14.34
C VAL A 3 -2.59 19.03 15.26
N LEU A 4 -1.32 19.43 15.33
CA LEU A 4 -0.35 18.83 16.26
C LEU A 4 -0.72 19.06 17.74
N ILE A 5 -1.34 20.19 18.05
CA ILE A 5 -1.82 20.54 19.40
C ILE A 5 -3.05 19.69 19.78
N TYR A 6 -3.92 19.38 18.82
CA TYR A 6 -5.08 18.49 19.05
C TYR A 6 -4.66 17.04 19.26
N ILE A 7 -3.73 16.55 18.46
CA ILE A 7 -3.16 15.19 18.62
C ILE A 7 -2.44 15.06 19.96
N ARG A 8 -1.70 16.09 20.39
CA ARG A 8 -1.04 16.12 21.69
C ARG A 8 -2.03 16.10 22.87
N LYS A 9 -3.19 16.77 22.75
CA LYS A 9 -4.24 16.76 23.79
C LYS A 9 -5.00 15.44 23.86
N VAL A 10 -5.27 14.80 22.72
CA VAL A 10 -5.94 13.49 22.66
C VAL A 10 -5.01 12.38 23.17
N LEU A 11 -3.73 12.40 22.81
CA LEU A 11 -2.74 11.44 23.33
C LEU A 11 -2.54 11.59 24.85
N PHE A 12 -2.54 12.81 25.39
CA PHE A 12 -2.35 13.07 26.82
C PHE A 12 -3.57 12.62 27.66
N LEU A 13 -4.79 12.75 27.14
CA LEU A 13 -6.00 12.26 27.80
C LEU A 13 -6.07 10.72 27.83
N PHE A 14 -5.55 10.03 26.83
CA PHE A 14 -5.48 8.55 26.81
C PHE A 14 -4.36 7.98 27.70
N LEU A 15 -3.22 8.68 27.83
CA LEU A 15 -2.15 8.24 28.74
C LEU A 15 -2.51 8.42 30.23
N CYS A 16 -3.29 9.43 30.58
CA CYS A 16 -3.70 9.66 31.97
C CYS A 16 -4.83 8.71 32.43
N GLY A 17 -5.63 8.14 31.50
CA GLY A 17 -6.67 7.18 31.83
C GLY A 17 -6.17 5.75 32.06
N ALA A 18 -4.97 5.42 31.60
CA ALA A 18 -4.40 4.06 31.68
C ALA A 18 -3.54 3.81 32.94
N LEU A 19 -3.29 4.83 33.76
CA LEU A 19 -2.41 4.74 34.94
C LEU A 19 -3.12 4.52 36.30
N SER A 20 -4.41 4.22 36.29
CA SER A 20 -5.17 3.95 37.52
C SER A 20 -5.71 2.51 37.58
N PHE A 21 -4.84 1.52 37.46
CA PHE A 21 -5.16 0.15 37.92
C PHE A 21 -4.03 -0.42 38.77
N SER A 22 -4.38 -0.51 40.03
CA SER A 22 -3.86 -1.15 41.24
C SER A 22 -2.80 -2.25 41.11
N TYR A 23 -1.82 -2.11 41.98
CA TYR A 23 -0.91 -3.12 42.51
C TYR A 23 -1.66 -4.38 43.00
N GLY A 24 -1.31 -5.54 42.49
CA GLY A 24 -1.67 -6.86 43.00
C GLY A 24 -0.45 -7.77 43.06
N TYR A 25 -0.26 -8.36 44.18
CA TYR A 25 0.85 -9.15 44.69
C TYR A 25 1.36 -10.27 43.78
N GLY A 26 2.68 -10.52 43.84
CA GLY A 26 3.38 -11.58 43.16
C GLY A 26 2.98 -13.00 43.60
N GLN A 27 2.95 -13.90 42.64
CA GLN A 27 3.10 -15.33 42.82
C GLN A 27 4.13 -15.90 41.85
N GLU A 28 4.92 -16.83 42.33
CA GLU A 28 6.03 -17.50 41.67
C GLU A 28 5.60 -18.20 40.37
N LEU A 29 6.41 -18.04 39.32
CA LEU A 29 6.27 -18.71 38.04
C LEU A 29 6.57 -20.22 38.17
N PRO A 30 5.68 -21.10 37.76
CA PRO A 30 6.04 -22.50 37.55
C PRO A 30 6.82 -22.64 36.23
N LEU A 31 7.93 -23.37 36.32
CA LEU A 31 8.77 -23.77 35.21
C LEU A 31 7.96 -24.48 34.11
N LEU A 32 8.02 -23.96 32.90
CA LEU A 32 7.42 -24.54 31.71
C LEU A 32 8.08 -25.89 31.37
N PRO A 33 7.29 -26.95 31.09
CA PRO A 33 7.86 -28.17 30.52
C PRO A 33 8.21 -27.95 29.04
N ASP A 34 9.44 -28.31 28.69
CA ASP A 34 9.92 -28.41 27.30
C ASP A 34 9.08 -29.41 26.52
N THR A 35 8.20 -28.91 25.70
CA THR A 35 7.69 -29.65 24.54
C THR A 35 7.63 -28.73 23.35
N ILE A 36 8.73 -28.69 22.61
CA ILE A 36 8.75 -28.23 21.23
C ILE A 36 7.86 -29.19 20.45
N LYS A 37 6.64 -28.79 20.17
CA LYS A 37 5.81 -29.49 19.16
C LYS A 37 6.40 -29.22 17.81
N PRO A 38 6.67 -30.25 16.99
CA PRO A 38 7.14 -30.06 15.62
C PRO A 38 6.08 -29.27 14.82
N LEU A 39 6.56 -28.32 14.04
CA LEU A 39 5.78 -27.53 13.09
C LEU A 39 4.81 -28.43 12.34
N LEU A 40 3.57 -28.04 12.43
CA LEU A 40 2.39 -28.69 11.90
C LEU A 40 2.54 -29.09 10.43
N SER A 41 2.18 -30.33 10.16
CA SER A 41 1.91 -30.80 8.81
C SER A 41 0.81 -29.97 8.15
N ASP A 42 0.96 -29.70 6.85
CA ASP A 42 0.07 -28.91 5.97
C ASP A 42 -1.41 -29.35 5.88
N SER A 43 -1.88 -30.20 6.77
CA SER A 43 -3.24 -30.76 6.73
C SER A 43 -4.34 -29.75 7.12
N ASN A 44 -4.00 -28.63 7.77
CA ASN A 44 -4.99 -27.66 8.25
C ASN A 44 -5.29 -26.50 7.28
N LEU A 45 -4.62 -26.42 6.12
CA LEU A 45 -4.83 -25.34 5.14
C LEU A 45 -6.17 -25.45 4.38
N ILE A 46 -6.85 -26.58 4.43
CA ILE A 46 -8.11 -26.82 3.70
C ILE A 46 -9.31 -26.28 4.48
N ASP A 47 -9.26 -26.34 5.82
CA ASP A 47 -10.34 -25.91 6.71
C ASP A 47 -10.21 -24.47 7.21
N GLU A 48 -9.22 -23.74 6.71
CA GLU A 48 -9.01 -22.36 7.12
C GLU A 48 -10.15 -21.45 6.64
N LEU A 49 -10.76 -20.73 7.61
CA LEU A 49 -11.74 -19.69 7.31
C LEU A 49 -11.08 -18.53 6.59
N ILE A 50 -11.53 -18.23 5.38
CA ILE A 50 -11.04 -17.13 4.56
C ILE A 50 -12.17 -16.10 4.43
N THR A 51 -11.86 -14.86 4.74
CA THR A 51 -12.73 -13.75 4.39
C THR A 51 -12.46 -13.37 2.93
N VAL A 52 -13.50 -13.31 2.13
CA VAL A 52 -13.46 -12.93 0.71
C VAL A 52 -14.51 -11.85 0.51
N GLY A 53 -14.07 -10.64 0.47
CA GLY A 53 -14.97 -9.50 0.44
C GLY A 53 -15.81 -9.41 1.71
N TYR A 54 -17.12 -9.41 1.50
CA TYR A 54 -18.10 -9.32 2.59
C TYR A 54 -18.52 -10.70 3.16
N ALA A 55 -17.98 -11.80 2.62
CA ALA A 55 -18.35 -13.16 3.02
C ALA A 55 -17.16 -13.92 3.62
N THR A 56 -17.43 -14.80 4.57
CA THR A 56 -16.45 -15.71 5.16
C THR A 56 -16.81 -17.15 4.81
N GLY A 57 -15.84 -17.92 4.33
CA GLY A 57 -16.00 -19.33 3.99
C GLY A 57 -14.69 -20.09 4.06
N ASN A 58 -14.74 -21.41 3.99
CA ASN A 58 -13.55 -22.24 3.93
C ASN A 58 -12.99 -22.24 2.49
N ARG A 59 -11.69 -22.46 2.34
CA ARG A 59 -11.05 -22.52 1.02
C ARG A 59 -11.67 -23.60 0.12
N SER A 60 -12.11 -24.72 0.71
CA SER A 60 -12.80 -25.80 0.00
C SER A 60 -14.13 -25.33 -0.59
N THR A 61 -14.85 -24.45 0.09
CA THR A 61 -16.20 -23.98 -0.27
C THR A 61 -16.26 -22.71 -1.10
N LEU A 62 -15.11 -22.12 -1.45
CA LEU A 62 -15.04 -20.97 -2.35
C LEU A 62 -15.10 -21.41 -3.81
N SER A 63 -15.99 -20.79 -4.59
CA SER A 63 -16.17 -21.05 -6.04
C SER A 63 -15.22 -20.22 -6.92
N GLY A 64 -14.67 -19.10 -6.42
CA GLY A 64 -13.78 -18.22 -7.15
C GLY A 64 -12.30 -18.49 -6.97
N SER A 65 -11.46 -17.78 -7.75
CA SER A 65 -9.99 -17.83 -7.63
C SER A 65 -9.49 -16.86 -6.59
N VAL A 66 -9.30 -17.36 -5.39
CA VAL A 66 -8.79 -16.59 -4.26
C VAL A 66 -7.41 -17.13 -3.88
N ASN A 67 -6.43 -16.25 -3.76
CA ASN A 67 -5.13 -16.58 -3.19
C ASN A 67 -4.96 -15.90 -1.85
N ARG A 68 -4.66 -16.69 -0.83
CA ARG A 68 -4.30 -16.19 0.50
C ARG A 68 -2.83 -16.44 0.77
N VAL A 69 -2.16 -15.41 1.30
CA VAL A 69 -0.77 -15.50 1.77
C VAL A 69 -0.79 -15.11 3.23
N ASN A 70 -0.63 -16.10 4.09
CA ASN A 70 -0.50 -15.91 5.53
C ASN A 70 0.92 -15.47 5.88
N GLU A 71 1.15 -15.04 7.11
CA GLU A 71 2.45 -14.58 7.61
C GLU A 71 3.61 -15.51 7.23
N GLY A 72 3.50 -16.83 7.46
CA GLY A 72 4.54 -17.79 7.09
C GLY A 72 4.74 -18.03 5.59
N GLY A 73 3.83 -17.52 4.74
CA GLY A 73 3.95 -17.54 3.27
C GLY A 73 4.54 -16.26 2.68
N MET A 74 4.75 -15.24 3.48
CA MET A 74 5.34 -13.97 3.06
C MET A 74 6.86 -14.11 2.84
N ASN A 75 7.46 -13.14 2.15
CA ASN A 75 8.91 -13.07 2.07
C ASN A 75 9.48 -12.70 3.45
N GLU A 76 10.58 -13.34 3.79
CA GLU A 76 11.36 -13.06 4.99
C GLU A 76 12.60 -12.22 4.66
N GLY A 77 13.25 -11.67 5.68
CA GLY A 77 14.47 -10.88 5.56
C GLY A 77 14.24 -9.39 5.75
N LEU A 78 14.99 -8.56 5.04
CA LEU A 78 14.90 -7.11 5.14
C LEU A 78 13.70 -6.58 4.35
N ILE A 79 12.51 -6.71 4.92
CA ILE A 79 11.24 -6.30 4.32
C ILE A 79 10.87 -4.91 4.86
N SER A 80 10.84 -3.92 3.99
CA SER A 80 10.52 -2.53 4.36
C SER A 80 9.06 -2.17 4.05
N THR A 81 8.40 -2.89 3.13
CA THR A 81 7.01 -2.63 2.76
C THR A 81 6.20 -3.92 2.64
N PRO A 82 4.87 -3.86 2.85
CA PRO A 82 3.98 -5.01 2.62
C PRO A 82 4.05 -5.58 1.20
N LEU A 83 4.29 -4.74 0.21
CA LEU A 83 4.44 -5.18 -1.18
C LEU A 83 5.71 -6.02 -1.38
N ASP A 84 6.79 -5.72 -0.65
CA ASP A 84 8.00 -6.55 -0.66
C ASP A 84 7.72 -7.94 -0.05
N ALA A 85 6.91 -8.00 1.02
CA ALA A 85 6.49 -9.25 1.64
C ALA A 85 5.66 -10.14 0.68
N LEU A 86 4.87 -9.51 -0.21
CA LEU A 86 3.99 -10.20 -1.15
C LEU A 86 4.67 -10.55 -2.49
N ARG A 87 5.79 -9.90 -2.83
CA ARG A 87 6.44 -10.03 -4.14
C ARG A 87 6.80 -11.46 -4.48
N GLY A 88 6.32 -11.96 -5.66
CA GLY A 88 6.58 -13.31 -6.14
C GLY A 88 5.83 -14.44 -5.41
N ARG A 89 4.98 -14.11 -4.42
CA ARG A 89 4.22 -15.10 -3.64
C ARG A 89 2.86 -15.45 -4.25
N VAL A 90 2.37 -14.64 -5.16
CA VAL A 90 1.04 -14.84 -5.77
C VAL A 90 1.15 -14.84 -7.29
N SER A 91 0.69 -15.93 -7.92
CA SER A 91 0.63 -16.01 -9.39
C SER A 91 -0.31 -14.94 -9.96
N GLY A 92 0.12 -14.28 -11.04
CA GLY A 92 -0.66 -13.21 -11.70
C GLY A 92 -0.66 -11.87 -10.97
N VAL A 93 0.17 -11.69 -9.95
CA VAL A 93 0.44 -10.40 -9.33
C VAL A 93 1.86 -9.97 -9.67
N SER A 94 2.00 -8.82 -10.30
CA SER A 94 3.28 -8.21 -10.64
C SER A 94 3.56 -7.04 -9.69
N ILE A 95 4.65 -7.13 -8.94
CA ILE A 95 5.12 -6.09 -8.03
C ILE A 95 6.57 -5.77 -8.42
N PRO A 96 6.83 -4.60 -9.00
CA PRO A 96 8.18 -4.24 -9.44
C PRO A 96 9.12 -4.01 -8.25
N VAL A 97 10.40 -4.11 -8.50
CA VAL A 97 11.45 -3.70 -7.55
C VAL A 97 11.59 -2.18 -7.65
N GLY A 98 11.55 -1.48 -6.53
CA GLY A 98 11.68 -0.02 -6.56
C GLY A 98 11.16 0.69 -5.30
N GLY A 99 10.80 -0.08 -4.28
CA GLY A 99 10.36 0.48 -2.99
C GLY A 99 9.06 1.30 -3.11
N ASN A 100 9.01 2.41 -2.36
CA ASN A 100 7.84 3.28 -2.25
C ASN A 100 7.79 4.38 -3.33
N SER A 101 8.58 4.32 -4.39
CA SER A 101 8.49 5.33 -5.43
C SER A 101 7.12 5.30 -6.11
N ALA A 102 6.57 6.46 -6.45
CA ALA A 102 5.28 6.56 -7.13
C ALA A 102 5.24 5.73 -8.43
N ALA A 103 6.35 5.69 -9.18
CA ALA A 103 6.46 4.89 -10.40
C ALA A 103 6.41 3.38 -10.12
N ALA A 104 7.03 2.89 -9.04
CA ALA A 104 6.98 1.48 -8.67
C ALA A 104 5.58 1.08 -8.21
N LEU A 105 4.91 1.91 -7.40
CA LEU A 105 3.54 1.67 -6.97
C LEU A 105 2.56 1.68 -8.15
N ALA A 106 2.68 2.65 -9.05
CA ALA A 106 1.86 2.74 -10.25
C ALA A 106 2.06 1.58 -11.25
N ALA A 107 3.05 0.70 -11.04
CA ALA A 107 3.30 -0.47 -11.87
C ALA A 107 2.88 -1.80 -11.22
N VAL A 108 2.27 -1.78 -10.03
CA VAL A 108 1.66 -2.97 -9.41
C VAL A 108 0.43 -3.39 -10.21
N ARG A 109 0.34 -4.66 -10.61
CA ARG A 109 -0.78 -5.17 -11.44
C ARG A 109 -1.26 -6.54 -10.95
N VAL A 110 -2.57 -6.72 -11.03
CA VAL A 110 -3.22 -8.03 -10.87
C VAL A 110 -3.77 -8.46 -12.22
N ARG A 111 -3.23 -9.55 -12.79
CA ARG A 111 -3.58 -10.09 -14.13
C ARG A 111 -3.34 -9.12 -15.31
N GLY A 112 -2.48 -8.12 -15.12
CA GLY A 112 -2.09 -7.20 -16.19
C GLY A 112 -2.92 -5.93 -16.28
N THR A 113 -2.95 -5.33 -17.48
CA THR A 113 -3.63 -4.06 -17.74
C THR A 113 -5.07 -4.32 -18.15
N THR A 114 -6.01 -3.67 -17.50
CA THR A 114 -7.46 -3.82 -17.71
C THR A 114 -8.07 -2.62 -18.45
N SER A 115 -7.39 -1.48 -18.44
CA SER A 115 -7.86 -0.25 -19.09
C SER A 115 -6.71 0.44 -19.83
N LEU A 116 -7.02 1.01 -21.02
CA LEU A 116 -6.07 1.82 -21.81
C LEU A 116 -5.99 3.26 -21.31
N THR A 117 -7.05 3.80 -20.76
CA THR A 117 -7.19 5.22 -20.38
C THR A 117 -7.50 5.43 -18.91
N GLY A 118 -8.05 4.43 -18.22
CA GLY A 118 -8.35 4.47 -16.79
C GLY A 118 -7.22 3.94 -15.94
N GLY A 119 -7.35 4.06 -14.62
CA GLY A 119 -6.44 3.46 -13.65
C GLY A 119 -6.40 1.94 -13.79
N ASN A 120 -5.23 1.36 -13.58
CA ASN A 120 -5.01 -0.09 -13.60
C ASN A 120 -4.54 -0.61 -12.23
N ASP A 121 -4.58 0.24 -11.22
CA ASP A 121 -4.17 -0.13 -9.88
C ASP A 121 -5.22 -1.06 -9.26
N PRO A 122 -4.81 -2.12 -8.57
CA PRO A 122 -5.75 -2.96 -7.85
C PRO A 122 -6.43 -2.19 -6.73
N LEU A 123 -7.69 -2.48 -6.47
CA LEU A 123 -8.38 -2.00 -5.29
C LEU A 123 -7.71 -2.60 -4.04
N VAL A 124 -7.33 -1.76 -3.10
CA VAL A 124 -6.78 -2.18 -1.81
C VAL A 124 -7.85 -2.03 -0.74
N ILE A 125 -7.98 -3.04 0.12
CA ILE A 125 -8.89 -3.02 1.27
C ILE A 125 -8.12 -3.45 2.50
N ILE A 126 -8.10 -2.64 3.55
CA ILE A 126 -7.38 -2.91 4.78
C ILE A 126 -8.38 -2.93 5.92
N ASP A 127 -8.58 -4.12 6.54
CA ASP A 127 -9.54 -4.35 7.61
C ASP A 127 -10.98 -3.85 7.26
N GLY A 128 -11.37 -3.95 5.98
CA GLY A 128 -12.68 -3.49 5.46
C GLY A 128 -12.70 -2.05 4.96
N VAL A 129 -11.63 -1.27 5.14
CA VAL A 129 -11.54 0.12 4.68
C VAL A 129 -10.94 0.17 3.28
N PHE A 130 -11.57 0.92 2.37
CA PHE A 130 -11.01 1.17 1.04
C PHE A 130 -9.77 2.07 1.14
N ALA A 131 -8.71 1.63 0.50
CA ALA A 131 -7.39 2.21 0.53
C ALA A 131 -6.76 2.24 -0.88
N ASP A 132 -5.57 2.79 -0.97
CA ASP A 132 -4.71 2.75 -2.16
C ASP A 132 -3.37 2.05 -1.87
N LEU A 133 -2.55 1.88 -2.90
CA LEU A 133 -1.23 1.28 -2.78
C LEU A 133 -0.26 2.11 -1.91
N ASN A 134 -0.46 3.43 -1.84
CA ASN A 134 0.36 4.30 -0.99
C ASN A 134 0.12 4.00 0.49
N LEU A 135 -1.18 3.88 0.87
CA LEU A 135 -1.54 3.52 2.24
C LEU A 135 -1.05 2.12 2.58
N LEU A 136 -1.24 1.14 1.67
CA LEU A 136 -0.72 -0.22 1.86
C LEU A 136 0.79 -0.20 2.13
N SER A 137 1.55 0.56 1.33
CA SER A 137 3.00 0.67 1.47
C SER A 137 3.46 1.32 2.78
N SER A 138 2.59 2.08 3.45
CA SER A 138 2.89 2.74 4.72
C SER A 138 2.66 1.85 5.95
N ILE A 139 1.95 0.71 5.82
CA ILE A 139 1.75 -0.23 6.93
C ILE A 139 3.06 -0.94 7.24
N TYR A 140 3.33 -1.16 8.54
CA TYR A 140 4.48 -1.97 8.92
C TYR A 140 4.21 -3.46 8.61
N PRO A 141 5.12 -4.17 7.89
CA PRO A 141 4.85 -5.54 7.44
C PRO A 141 4.50 -6.54 8.55
N ALA A 142 5.12 -6.41 9.74
CA ALA A 142 4.84 -7.29 10.88
C ALA A 142 3.44 -7.10 11.49
N ASP A 143 2.70 -6.04 11.13
CA ASP A 143 1.32 -5.85 11.52
C ASP A 143 0.32 -6.58 10.61
N ILE A 144 0.78 -7.18 9.52
CA ILE A 144 -0.07 -7.90 8.59
C ILE A 144 -0.20 -9.36 9.02
N GLU A 145 -1.42 -9.85 9.07
CA GLU A 145 -1.74 -11.26 9.32
C GLU A 145 -1.80 -12.05 8.02
N ASN A 146 -2.49 -11.51 7.02
CA ASN A 146 -2.58 -12.14 5.71
C ASN A 146 -2.95 -11.15 4.60
N PHE A 147 -2.66 -11.57 3.37
CA PHE A 147 -3.18 -10.98 2.15
C PHE A 147 -4.15 -11.96 1.50
N THR A 148 -5.28 -11.46 1.03
CA THR A 148 -6.25 -12.19 0.21
C THR A 148 -6.38 -11.47 -1.13
N ILE A 149 -6.06 -12.14 -2.24
CA ILE A 149 -6.05 -11.55 -3.57
C ILE A 149 -7.20 -12.14 -4.39
N LEU A 150 -8.13 -11.27 -4.82
CA LEU A 150 -9.25 -11.61 -5.69
C LEU A 150 -8.90 -11.23 -7.12
N LYS A 151 -8.92 -12.22 -8.00
CA LYS A 151 -8.46 -12.05 -9.38
C LYS A 151 -9.55 -12.23 -10.42
N ASP A 152 -10.54 -13.08 -10.13
CA ASP A 152 -11.62 -13.41 -11.07
C ASP A 152 -12.79 -12.42 -10.94
N ALA A 153 -13.40 -12.08 -12.06
CA ALA A 153 -14.57 -11.20 -12.09
C ALA A 153 -15.77 -11.76 -11.29
N SER A 154 -15.88 -13.09 -11.13
CA SER A 154 -16.89 -13.72 -10.27
C SER A 154 -16.77 -13.29 -8.80
N GLU A 155 -15.56 -12.99 -8.32
CA GLU A 155 -15.32 -12.52 -6.95
C GLU A 155 -15.16 -10.99 -6.87
N THR A 156 -14.50 -10.37 -7.87
CA THR A 156 -14.31 -8.91 -7.84
C THR A 156 -15.56 -8.12 -8.17
N ALA A 157 -16.57 -8.73 -8.82
CA ALA A 157 -17.87 -8.11 -9.09
C ALA A 157 -18.62 -7.65 -7.82
N GLN A 158 -18.33 -8.25 -6.65
CA GLN A 158 -18.86 -7.76 -5.37
C GLN A 158 -18.36 -6.35 -5.00
N TYR A 159 -17.31 -5.85 -5.67
CA TYR A 159 -16.80 -4.48 -5.56
C TYR A 159 -17.21 -3.58 -6.73
N GLY A 160 -18.01 -4.11 -7.68
CA GLY A 160 -18.69 -3.39 -8.74
C GLY A 160 -17.76 -2.54 -9.59
N SER A 161 -18.02 -1.23 -9.59
CA SER A 161 -17.28 -0.23 -10.37
C SER A 161 -15.82 0.00 -9.93
N ARG A 162 -15.34 -0.68 -8.90
CA ARG A 162 -13.96 -0.57 -8.38
C ARG A 162 -13.16 -1.87 -8.51
N GLY A 163 -13.80 -2.98 -8.95
CA GLY A 163 -13.22 -4.32 -8.92
C GLY A 163 -12.46 -4.76 -10.17
N ALA A 164 -12.46 -3.97 -11.25
CA ALA A 164 -11.96 -4.42 -12.57
C ALA A 164 -10.47 -4.79 -12.60
N SER A 165 -9.63 -4.04 -11.88
CA SER A 165 -8.17 -4.26 -11.84
C SER A 165 -7.71 -5.28 -10.78
N GLY A 166 -8.66 -6.07 -10.23
CA GLY A 166 -8.39 -6.99 -9.13
C GLY A 166 -8.45 -6.32 -7.76
N VAL A 167 -8.44 -7.14 -6.71
CA VAL A 167 -8.56 -6.65 -5.32
C VAL A 167 -7.49 -7.29 -4.46
N ILE A 168 -6.82 -6.48 -3.64
CA ILE A 168 -5.88 -6.89 -2.60
C ILE A 168 -6.52 -6.57 -1.26
N GLU A 169 -7.02 -7.59 -0.58
CA GLU A 169 -7.52 -7.47 0.80
C GLU A 169 -6.40 -7.77 1.77
N VAL A 170 -6.24 -6.92 2.77
CA VAL A 170 -5.25 -7.04 3.82
C VAL A 170 -5.95 -7.16 5.15
N THR A 171 -5.68 -8.24 5.85
CA THR A 171 -6.10 -8.41 7.24
C THR A 171 -4.89 -8.13 8.13
N THR A 172 -5.07 -7.27 9.10
CA THR A 172 -4.02 -6.96 10.04
C THR A 172 -4.17 -7.73 11.34
N LYS A 173 -3.05 -7.93 12.04
CA LYS A 173 -3.03 -8.62 13.34
C LYS A 173 -3.89 -7.89 14.36
N LYS A 174 -4.73 -8.64 15.05
CA LYS A 174 -5.59 -8.19 16.15
C LYS A 174 -5.11 -8.72 17.51
N GLY A 175 -5.68 -8.20 18.58
CA GLY A 175 -5.48 -8.75 19.92
C GLY A 175 -5.98 -10.19 20.01
N ARG A 176 -5.33 -10.98 20.83
CA ARG A 176 -5.73 -12.36 21.14
C ARG A 176 -6.09 -12.47 22.62
N GLN A 177 -6.96 -13.39 22.93
CA GLN A 177 -7.22 -13.77 24.32
C GLN A 177 -5.94 -14.31 24.95
N GLY A 178 -5.70 -13.99 26.20
CA GLY A 178 -4.53 -14.44 26.95
C GLY A 178 -3.85 -13.31 27.72
N ALA A 179 -2.76 -13.68 28.39
CA ALA A 179 -1.97 -12.76 29.18
C ALA A 179 -1.36 -11.63 28.31
N PHE A 180 -1.07 -10.53 28.95
CA PHE A 180 -0.35 -9.44 28.32
C PHE A 180 0.97 -9.94 27.71
N SER A 181 1.22 -9.59 26.48
CA SER A 181 2.43 -9.95 25.74
C SER A 181 3.02 -8.72 25.06
N ILE A 182 4.35 -8.70 24.98
CA ILE A 182 5.10 -7.70 24.22
C ILE A 182 5.95 -8.45 23.21
N SER A 183 5.93 -8.00 21.95
CA SER A 183 6.82 -8.47 20.91
C SER A 183 7.65 -7.31 20.36
N TYR A 184 8.90 -7.58 20.03
CA TYR A 184 9.77 -6.67 19.34
C TYR A 184 10.38 -7.38 18.14
N ASP A 185 10.24 -6.74 16.95
CA ASP A 185 10.89 -7.15 15.71
C ASP A 185 11.86 -6.05 15.29
N GLY A 186 13.11 -6.41 15.07
CA GLY A 186 14.14 -5.49 14.61
C GLY A 186 14.98 -6.10 13.51
N SER A 187 15.28 -5.31 12.48
CA SER A 187 16.20 -5.72 11.43
C SER A 187 17.09 -4.56 11.01
N PHE A 188 18.32 -4.90 10.66
CA PHE A 188 19.31 -3.97 10.13
C PHE A 188 19.96 -4.57 8.90
N GLY A 189 20.17 -3.75 7.87
CA GLY A 189 20.76 -4.21 6.63
C GLY A 189 21.48 -3.12 5.86
N VAL A 190 22.22 -3.57 4.85
CA VAL A 190 22.99 -2.72 3.95
C VAL A 190 22.53 -2.99 2.53
N GLU A 191 22.27 -1.95 1.78
CA GLU A 191 21.95 -1.99 0.35
C GLU A 191 23.14 -1.48 -0.46
N ALA A 192 23.46 -2.17 -1.55
CA ALA A 192 24.52 -1.77 -2.48
C ALA A 192 24.01 -1.85 -3.92
N ALA A 193 24.59 -1.08 -4.81
CA ALA A 193 24.37 -1.23 -6.24
C ALA A 193 24.84 -2.64 -6.67
N TYR A 194 23.94 -3.41 -7.28
CA TYR A 194 24.25 -4.77 -7.72
C TYR A 194 25.26 -4.78 -8.87
N LYS A 195 25.17 -3.80 -9.78
CA LYS A 195 26.02 -3.70 -10.97
C LYS A 195 26.07 -2.26 -11.46
N SER A 196 27.24 -1.81 -11.86
CA SER A 196 27.48 -0.62 -12.68
C SER A 196 27.73 -0.98 -14.13
N LEU A 197 27.61 -0.01 -15.03
CA LEU A 197 28.01 -0.18 -16.42
C LEU A 197 29.53 -0.11 -16.53
N ASP A 198 30.13 -0.97 -17.35
CA ASP A 198 31.55 -0.93 -17.65
C ASP A 198 31.81 0.20 -18.67
N MET A 199 32.30 1.32 -18.14
CA MET A 199 32.55 2.54 -18.92
C MET A 199 34.05 2.82 -19.02
N LEU A 200 34.44 3.65 -20.00
CA LEU A 200 35.82 4.05 -20.16
C LEU A 200 36.30 4.87 -18.95
N SER A 201 37.41 4.47 -18.34
CA SER A 201 38.14 5.34 -17.41
C SER A 201 38.68 6.58 -18.13
N ALA A 202 39.06 7.63 -17.39
CA ALA A 202 39.64 8.81 -18.00
C ALA A 202 40.88 8.51 -18.87
N ASN A 203 41.72 7.56 -18.44
CA ASN A 203 42.88 7.11 -19.25
C ASN A 203 42.46 6.40 -20.53
N GLY A 204 41.43 5.52 -20.44
CA GLY A 204 40.88 4.86 -21.63
C GLY A 204 40.23 5.85 -22.60
N PHE A 205 39.54 6.88 -22.04
CA PHE A 205 38.93 7.95 -22.80
C PHE A 205 39.96 8.80 -23.53
N ARG A 206 41.04 9.20 -22.86
CA ARG A 206 42.19 9.94 -23.45
C ARG A 206 42.83 9.14 -24.59
N LYS A 207 43.14 7.88 -24.33
CA LYS A 207 43.76 6.97 -25.32
C LYS A 207 42.88 6.81 -26.56
N LEU A 208 41.58 6.60 -26.38
CA LEU A 208 40.65 6.47 -27.50
C LEU A 208 40.53 7.77 -28.30
N ALA A 209 40.54 8.92 -27.62
CA ALA A 209 40.53 10.22 -28.28
C ALA A 209 41.78 10.45 -29.13
N GLU A 210 42.96 10.08 -28.61
CA GLU A 210 44.23 10.15 -29.32
C GLU A 210 44.25 9.22 -30.54
N GLU A 211 43.86 7.95 -30.37
CA GLU A 211 43.80 6.94 -31.44
C GLU A 211 42.85 7.36 -32.58
N ARG A 212 41.77 8.07 -32.26
CA ARG A 212 40.79 8.54 -33.25
C ARG A 212 40.99 9.98 -33.72
N ASN A 213 42.03 10.64 -33.23
CA ASN A 213 42.32 12.05 -33.48
C ASN A 213 41.12 12.98 -33.21
N ILE A 214 40.43 12.74 -32.09
CA ILE A 214 39.28 13.54 -31.64
C ILE A 214 39.75 14.50 -30.55
N GLY A 215 39.50 15.80 -30.74
CA GLY A 215 39.72 16.81 -29.69
C GLY A 215 38.73 16.60 -28.53
N ILE A 216 39.25 16.48 -27.31
CA ILE A 216 38.46 16.37 -26.08
C ILE A 216 38.75 17.53 -25.15
N LEU A 217 37.77 17.93 -24.36
CA LEU A 217 38.00 18.79 -23.19
C LEU A 217 38.51 17.88 -22.04
N ASP A 218 39.79 18.01 -21.71
CA ASP A 218 40.43 17.28 -20.64
C ASP A 218 40.75 18.22 -19.47
N LEU A 219 40.08 17.99 -18.32
CA LEU A 219 40.28 18.76 -17.09
C LEU A 219 41.25 18.08 -16.12
N GLY A 220 41.97 17.02 -16.55
CA GLY A 220 43.07 16.41 -15.81
C GLY A 220 42.65 15.40 -14.73
N ASN A 221 41.37 15.18 -14.51
CA ASN A 221 40.87 14.28 -13.46
C ASN A 221 40.68 12.86 -13.97
N ASN A 222 40.31 11.97 -13.04
CA ASN A 222 39.91 10.59 -13.32
C ASN A 222 38.77 10.24 -12.37
N THR A 223 37.52 10.50 -12.82
CA THR A 223 36.31 10.37 -12.01
C THR A 223 35.43 9.27 -12.54
N ASP A 224 35.06 8.32 -11.69
CA ASP A 224 33.96 7.38 -11.94
C ASP A 224 32.67 7.99 -11.40
N PHE A 225 31.87 8.58 -12.27
CA PHE A 225 30.65 9.25 -11.87
C PHE A 225 29.56 8.31 -11.41
N GLN A 226 29.58 7.01 -11.80
CA GLN A 226 28.64 6.03 -11.27
C GLN A 226 28.90 5.73 -9.80
N ASP A 227 30.18 5.65 -9.41
CA ASP A 227 30.57 5.46 -8.01
C ASP A 227 30.30 6.73 -7.18
N GLU A 228 30.56 7.90 -7.75
CA GLU A 228 30.34 9.18 -7.07
C GLU A 228 28.87 9.48 -6.75
N VAL A 229 27.91 9.00 -7.55
CA VAL A 229 26.47 9.21 -7.30
C VAL A 229 25.83 8.11 -6.45
N THR A 230 26.57 7.02 -6.19
CA THR A 230 26.08 5.90 -5.39
C THR A 230 26.74 5.84 -4.02
N ARG A 231 26.13 5.09 -3.12
CA ARG A 231 26.67 4.78 -1.79
C ARG A 231 26.15 3.44 -1.30
N LEU A 232 26.72 2.94 -0.22
CA LEU A 232 26.07 1.92 0.59
C LEU A 232 24.90 2.57 1.35
N GLY A 233 23.70 2.06 1.10
CA GLY A 233 22.49 2.47 1.81
C GLY A 233 22.32 1.67 3.10
N LEU A 234 21.83 2.31 4.15
CA LEU A 234 21.50 1.65 5.41
C LEU A 234 19.99 1.48 5.53
N VAL A 235 19.55 0.32 6.00
CA VAL A 235 18.14 0.05 6.28
C VAL A 235 18.02 -0.43 7.71
N GLN A 236 17.10 0.17 8.46
CA GLN A 236 16.74 -0.26 9.80
C GLN A 236 15.23 -0.27 9.98
N ASN A 237 14.74 -1.35 10.56
CA ASN A 237 13.34 -1.55 10.86
C ASN A 237 13.21 -1.86 12.35
N HIS A 238 12.27 -1.20 13.02
CA HIS A 238 11.96 -1.43 14.43
C HIS A 238 10.47 -1.48 14.60
N HIS A 239 9.97 -2.51 15.25
CA HIS A 239 8.55 -2.67 15.53
C HIS A 239 8.37 -3.23 16.93
N ILE A 240 7.53 -2.59 17.71
CA ILE A 240 7.09 -3.06 19.01
C ILE A 240 5.58 -3.20 19.02
N ALA A 241 5.10 -4.33 19.48
CA ALA A 241 3.67 -4.54 19.65
C ALA A 241 3.39 -5.13 21.04
N PHE A 242 2.28 -4.71 21.61
CA PHE A 242 1.78 -5.21 22.88
C PHE A 242 0.29 -5.48 22.76
N GLY A 243 -0.15 -6.53 23.44
CA GLY A 243 -1.53 -6.94 23.40
C GLY A 243 -1.84 -7.98 24.44
N GLY A 244 -3.10 -8.26 24.57
CA GLY A 244 -3.64 -9.25 25.48
C GLY A 244 -5.16 -9.23 25.43
N GLY A 245 -5.79 -9.98 26.30
CA GLY A 245 -7.24 -9.98 26.36
C GLY A 245 -7.80 -11.00 27.33
N SER A 246 -9.08 -10.84 27.62
CA SER A 246 -9.91 -11.78 28.35
C SER A 246 -10.77 -12.61 27.38
N GLU A 247 -11.71 -13.40 27.90
CA GLU A 247 -12.69 -14.11 27.06
C GLU A 247 -13.61 -13.18 26.29
N THR A 248 -13.85 -11.97 26.81
CA THR A 248 -14.78 -11.00 26.22
C THR A 248 -14.12 -9.81 25.58
N SER A 249 -12.82 -9.59 25.78
CA SER A 249 -12.12 -8.43 25.23
C SER A 249 -10.73 -8.79 24.76
N SER A 250 -10.29 -8.17 23.68
CA SER A 250 -8.90 -8.25 23.24
C SER A 250 -8.44 -6.91 22.68
N TYR A 251 -7.16 -6.61 22.86
CA TYR A 251 -6.55 -5.40 22.35
C TYR A 251 -5.15 -5.69 21.83
N ARG A 252 -4.74 -4.93 20.83
CA ARG A 252 -3.36 -4.88 20.32
C ARG A 252 -3.03 -3.46 19.92
N ALA A 253 -1.87 -2.99 20.38
CA ALA A 253 -1.29 -1.75 19.92
C ALA A 253 0.12 -2.01 19.41
N SER A 254 0.54 -1.27 18.38
CA SER A 254 1.88 -1.37 17.82
C SER A 254 2.42 -0.01 17.39
N LEU A 255 3.75 0.09 17.43
CA LEU A 255 4.53 1.21 16.92
C LEU A 255 5.59 0.64 15.98
N GLY A 256 5.69 1.18 14.79
CA GLY A 256 6.67 0.79 13.79
C GLY A 256 7.50 1.99 13.33
N PHE A 257 8.78 1.76 13.08
CA PHE A 257 9.69 2.70 12.48
C PHE A 257 10.54 1.99 11.42
N VAL A 258 10.54 2.54 10.23
CA VAL A 258 11.37 2.08 9.11
C VAL A 258 12.18 3.27 8.62
N GLU A 259 13.48 3.12 8.54
CA GLU A 259 14.36 4.07 7.89
C GLU A 259 15.20 3.36 6.85
N ARG A 260 15.22 3.91 5.63
CA ARG A 260 15.99 3.40 4.51
C ARG A 260 16.75 4.54 3.85
N GLU A 261 18.03 4.47 3.87
CA GLU A 261 18.90 5.27 3.02
C GLU A 261 19.04 4.59 1.66
N GLY A 262 18.76 5.31 0.58
CA GLY A 262 18.88 4.74 -0.77
C GLY A 262 20.33 4.57 -1.20
N VAL A 263 20.54 3.69 -2.16
CA VAL A 263 21.83 3.47 -2.84
C VAL A 263 22.31 4.73 -3.59
N ILE A 264 21.38 5.56 -4.04
CA ILE A 264 21.69 6.88 -4.61
C ILE A 264 21.91 7.85 -3.44
N ARG A 265 22.99 8.64 -3.50
CA ARG A 265 23.26 9.68 -2.49
C ARG A 265 22.08 10.65 -2.41
N ASN A 266 21.80 11.16 -1.21
CA ASN A 266 20.73 12.12 -0.90
C ASN A 266 19.29 11.59 -1.07
N THR A 267 19.12 10.27 -1.28
CA THR A 267 17.79 9.65 -1.22
C THR A 267 17.58 8.92 0.10
N ASN A 268 16.40 9.10 0.70
CA ASN A 268 16.02 8.40 1.92
C ASN A 268 14.49 8.27 2.04
N SER A 269 14.07 7.34 2.89
CA SER A 269 12.67 7.15 3.26
C SER A 269 12.59 6.86 4.76
N ARG A 270 11.68 7.54 5.46
CA ARG A 270 11.39 7.32 6.88
C ARG A 270 9.90 7.16 7.05
N ASN A 271 9.50 6.06 7.67
CA ASN A 271 8.10 5.77 7.95
C ASN A 271 7.91 5.49 9.44
N PHE A 272 7.04 6.26 10.07
CA PHE A 272 6.58 6.03 11.43
C PHE A 272 5.13 5.59 11.39
N THR A 273 4.80 4.47 12.05
CA THR A 273 3.44 3.91 12.07
C THR A 273 2.97 3.69 13.50
N THR A 274 1.68 3.85 13.71
CA THR A 274 1.01 3.48 14.96
C THR A 274 -0.30 2.78 14.64
N LYS A 275 -0.63 1.76 15.40
CA LYS A 275 -1.86 1.02 15.23
C LYS A 275 -2.46 0.64 16.58
N LEU A 276 -3.78 0.68 16.67
CA LEU A 276 -4.56 0.22 17.81
C LEU A 276 -5.77 -0.56 17.29
N ASN A 277 -5.96 -1.77 17.84
CA ASN A 277 -7.19 -2.54 17.65
C ASN A 277 -7.76 -2.94 19.02
N ILE A 278 -9.07 -2.82 19.16
CA ILE A 278 -9.82 -3.23 20.34
C ILE A 278 -11.03 -4.01 19.84
N THR A 279 -11.21 -5.23 20.35
CA THR A 279 -12.40 -6.04 20.11
C THR A 279 -13.05 -6.33 21.46
N GLN A 280 -14.35 -6.07 21.58
CA GLN A 280 -15.13 -6.30 22.79
C GLN A 280 -16.39 -7.08 22.45
N HIS A 281 -16.62 -8.16 23.15
CA HIS A 281 -17.85 -8.95 23.13
C HIS A 281 -18.75 -8.52 24.28
N ALA A 282 -20.01 -8.26 24.01
CA ALA A 282 -20.98 -7.78 24.98
C ALA A 282 -22.31 -8.55 24.88
N PHE A 283 -23.03 -8.60 25.96
CA PHE A 283 -24.38 -9.22 26.07
C PHE A 283 -24.39 -10.69 25.60
N ASN A 284 -23.44 -11.51 26.09
CA ASN A 284 -23.27 -12.91 25.69
C ASN A 284 -23.14 -13.08 24.16
N ASP A 285 -22.22 -12.34 23.54
CA ASP A 285 -21.96 -12.32 22.11
C ASP A 285 -23.09 -11.81 21.22
N LEU A 286 -24.15 -11.23 21.79
CA LEU A 286 -25.17 -10.55 20.99
C LEU A 286 -24.58 -9.39 20.22
N LEU A 287 -23.63 -8.65 20.82
CA LEU A 287 -22.93 -7.53 20.21
C LEU A 287 -21.43 -7.73 20.28
N VAL A 288 -20.76 -7.65 19.12
CA VAL A 288 -19.31 -7.54 19.03
C VAL A 288 -18.95 -6.16 18.49
N PHE A 289 -18.11 -5.46 19.23
CA PHE A 289 -17.57 -4.16 18.90
C PHE A 289 -16.11 -4.33 18.47
N ASP A 290 -15.73 -3.80 17.31
CA ASP A 290 -14.35 -3.82 16.80
C ASP A 290 -13.97 -2.40 16.38
N LEU A 291 -12.99 -1.82 17.07
CA LEU A 291 -12.43 -0.50 16.80
C LEU A 291 -11.01 -0.64 16.30
N GLY A 292 -10.72 -0.03 15.17
CA GLY A 292 -9.35 0.08 14.65
C GLY A 292 -8.96 1.52 14.42
N ILE A 293 -7.71 1.85 14.77
CA ILE A 293 -7.06 3.14 14.49
C ILE A 293 -5.70 2.84 13.90
N PHE A 294 -5.40 3.44 12.77
CA PHE A 294 -4.10 3.38 12.12
C PHE A 294 -3.63 4.80 11.79
N GLY A 295 -2.37 5.09 12.07
CA GLY A 295 -1.71 6.33 11.70
C GLY A 295 -0.34 6.06 11.10
N SER A 296 0.03 6.84 10.08
CA SER A 296 1.39 6.80 9.51
C SER A 296 1.87 8.20 9.15
N LEU A 297 3.19 8.38 9.23
CA LEU A 297 3.90 9.55 8.75
C LEU A 297 5.10 9.06 7.93
N LEU A 298 4.94 9.08 6.63
CA LEU A 298 5.97 8.72 5.66
C LEU A 298 6.62 10.01 5.15
N LYS A 299 7.94 10.06 5.18
CA LYS A 299 8.74 11.13 4.57
C LYS A 299 9.77 10.51 3.64
N ASN A 300 9.83 11.04 2.44
CA ASN A 300 10.76 10.58 1.43
C ASN A 300 11.55 11.78 0.89
N ALA A 301 12.82 11.54 0.63
CA ALA A 301 13.63 12.38 -0.24
C ALA A 301 14.00 11.52 -1.46
N TYR A 302 13.55 11.95 -2.62
CA TYR A 302 13.79 11.29 -3.89
C TYR A 302 14.82 12.05 -4.72
N LEU A 303 15.22 11.47 -5.82
CA LEU A 303 15.88 12.16 -6.91
C LEU A 303 14.90 12.23 -8.09
N ASN A 304 14.55 13.44 -8.47
CA ASN A 304 13.79 13.66 -9.68
C ASN A 304 14.61 13.17 -10.89
N ASP A 305 13.99 12.34 -11.73
CA ASP A 305 14.60 11.80 -12.94
C ASP A 305 15.92 11.02 -12.72
N VAL A 306 15.81 9.94 -11.91
CA VAL A 306 16.91 8.99 -11.65
C VAL A 306 17.52 8.45 -12.96
N GLN A 307 16.70 8.20 -13.99
CA GLN A 307 17.20 7.68 -15.27
C GLN A 307 18.12 8.67 -15.96
N LYS A 308 17.77 9.96 -15.96
CA LYS A 308 18.60 11.01 -16.56
C LYS A 308 19.90 11.21 -15.79
N MET A 309 19.86 11.12 -14.46
CA MET A 309 21.06 11.18 -13.64
C MET A 309 22.01 10.02 -13.96
N PHE A 310 21.52 8.76 -14.00
CA PHE A 310 22.36 7.61 -14.35
C PHE A 310 22.84 7.65 -15.79
N TYR A 311 22.01 8.09 -16.74
CA TYR A 311 22.44 8.33 -18.12
C TYR A 311 23.59 9.34 -18.15
N SER A 312 23.47 10.44 -17.43
CA SER A 312 24.53 11.43 -17.30
C SER A 312 25.78 10.82 -16.64
N ALA A 313 25.64 10.06 -15.55
CA ALA A 313 26.77 9.42 -14.88
C ALA A 313 27.53 8.43 -15.76
N ALA A 314 26.82 7.73 -16.67
CA ALA A 314 27.44 6.80 -17.61
C ALA A 314 28.09 7.49 -18.82
N THR A 315 27.57 8.65 -19.24
CA THR A 315 28.02 9.33 -20.49
C THR A 315 28.85 10.58 -20.27
N PHE A 316 28.95 11.05 -19.02
CA PHE A 316 29.72 12.25 -18.71
C PHE A 316 31.22 12.01 -18.90
N ASN A 317 31.93 13.07 -19.24
CA ASN A 317 33.36 13.00 -19.47
C ASN A 317 34.16 12.68 -18.19
N PRO A 318 34.82 11.52 -18.10
CA PRO A 318 35.52 11.06 -16.88
C PRO A 318 36.76 11.89 -16.52
N THR A 319 37.16 12.85 -17.35
CA THR A 319 38.28 13.74 -17.04
C THR A 319 37.86 14.99 -16.24
N PHE A 320 36.57 15.14 -15.97
CA PHE A 320 36.03 16.21 -15.14
C PHE A 320 36.21 15.92 -13.65
N PRO A 321 36.33 17.00 -12.81
CA PRO A 321 36.50 16.84 -11.37
C PRO A 321 35.20 16.38 -10.68
N ASN A 322 35.35 15.71 -9.53
CA ASN A 322 34.24 15.35 -8.64
C ASN A 322 33.92 16.43 -7.59
N HIS A 323 34.39 17.65 -7.80
CA HIS A 323 34.13 18.82 -6.95
C HIS A 323 33.77 20.03 -7.79
N LYS A 324 33.13 21.01 -7.15
CA LYS A 324 32.82 22.28 -7.80
C LYS A 324 34.07 23.07 -8.14
N ASN A 325 34.01 23.79 -9.22
CA ASN A 325 35.02 24.75 -9.59
C ASN A 325 35.19 25.81 -8.48
N MET A 326 36.40 25.98 -7.97
CA MET A 326 36.69 26.85 -6.83
C MET A 326 36.51 28.35 -7.13
N GLU A 327 36.62 28.73 -8.38
CA GLU A 327 36.47 30.14 -8.79
C GLU A 327 35.01 30.53 -8.99
N THR A 328 34.22 29.64 -9.58
CA THR A 328 32.82 29.92 -9.93
C THR A 328 31.81 29.38 -8.86
N GLY A 329 32.24 28.46 -8.03
CA GLY A 329 31.36 27.74 -7.08
C GLY A 329 30.35 26.80 -7.75
N SER A 330 30.46 26.60 -9.06
CA SER A 330 29.53 25.83 -9.89
C SER A 330 30.15 24.51 -10.34
N TRP A 331 29.30 23.53 -10.72
CA TRP A 331 29.75 22.31 -11.38
C TRP A 331 30.18 22.62 -12.81
N ASP A 332 31.36 22.12 -13.21
CA ASP A 332 31.79 22.20 -14.61
C ASP A 332 30.83 21.37 -15.48
N GLN A 333 30.36 21.96 -16.59
CA GLN A 333 29.39 21.36 -17.50
C GLN A 333 30.02 21.17 -18.89
N ILE A 334 29.51 20.21 -19.66
CA ILE A 334 29.88 20.05 -21.06
C ILE A 334 29.12 21.11 -21.86
N THR A 335 29.85 22.05 -22.45
CA THR A 335 29.27 23.07 -23.33
C THR A 335 28.71 22.43 -24.60
N ASN A 336 27.53 22.88 -25.04
CA ASN A 336 26.82 22.38 -26.22
C ASN A 336 26.21 20.96 -26.11
N ALA A 337 26.14 20.36 -24.89
CA ALA A 337 25.47 19.09 -24.64
C ALA A 337 24.23 19.31 -23.77
N SER A 338 23.15 19.82 -24.36
CA SER A 338 21.92 20.19 -23.66
C SER A 338 21.22 19.01 -22.96
N GLN A 339 21.58 17.78 -23.29
CA GLN A 339 21.00 16.56 -22.73
C GLN A 339 21.84 15.94 -21.61
N ILE A 340 23.09 16.37 -21.43
CA ILE A 340 24.03 15.79 -20.49
C ILE A 340 24.44 16.85 -19.48
N THR A 341 23.93 16.73 -18.28
CA THR A 341 24.26 17.59 -17.12
C THR A 341 25.27 16.85 -16.24
N ASN A 342 26.17 17.58 -15.58
CA ASN A 342 27.07 16.97 -14.61
C ASN A 342 26.27 16.13 -13.59
N PRO A 343 26.53 14.82 -13.45
CA PRO A 343 25.74 13.95 -12.60
C PRO A 343 25.76 14.33 -11.12
N LEU A 344 26.84 14.99 -10.65
CA LEU A 344 26.91 15.47 -9.28
C LEU A 344 26.03 16.70 -9.03
N ALA A 345 25.72 17.48 -10.06
CA ALA A 345 24.75 18.56 -9.96
C ALA A 345 23.33 18.03 -9.67
N TRP A 346 22.99 16.83 -10.17
CA TRP A 346 21.72 16.18 -9.88
C TRP A 346 21.54 15.86 -8.40
N LEU A 347 22.63 15.61 -7.66
CA LEU A 347 22.58 15.37 -6.22
C LEU A 347 22.15 16.60 -5.41
N GLU A 348 22.14 17.79 -6.01
CA GLU A 348 21.66 19.04 -5.39
C GLU A 348 20.16 19.26 -5.57
N VAL A 349 19.51 18.45 -6.43
CA VAL A 349 18.05 18.45 -6.57
C VAL A 349 17.43 18.02 -5.25
N LYS A 350 16.41 18.77 -4.82
CA LYS A 350 15.57 18.40 -3.70
C LYS A 350 14.23 17.97 -4.25
N ASP A 351 13.74 16.82 -3.79
CA ASP A 351 12.44 16.28 -4.17
C ASP A 351 11.89 15.56 -2.93
N ASP A 352 11.26 16.35 -2.07
CA ASP A 352 10.79 15.94 -0.77
C ASP A 352 9.29 15.72 -0.78
N ASP A 353 8.87 14.61 -0.22
CA ASP A 353 7.49 14.16 -0.13
C ASP A 353 7.16 13.78 1.31
N SER A 354 6.05 14.25 1.81
CA SER A 354 5.54 13.91 3.14
C SER A 354 4.09 13.46 3.03
N ASN A 355 3.80 12.26 3.51
CA ASN A 355 2.47 11.68 3.54
C ASN A 355 2.06 11.39 4.99
N ALA A 356 1.11 12.15 5.52
CA ALA A 356 0.51 11.94 6.83
C ALA A 356 -0.89 11.34 6.67
N HIS A 357 -1.09 10.15 7.23
CA HIS A 357 -2.31 9.39 7.10
C HIS A 357 -2.88 9.01 8.46
N ILE A 358 -4.20 9.13 8.60
CA ILE A 358 -4.97 8.59 9.71
C ILE A 358 -6.20 7.85 9.17
N ASN A 359 -6.43 6.66 9.67
CA ASN A 359 -7.61 5.87 9.38
C ASN A 359 -8.20 5.36 10.69
N THR A 360 -9.52 5.47 10.80
CA THR A 360 -10.28 4.90 11.92
C THR A 360 -11.47 4.14 11.39
N HIS A 361 -11.76 2.99 11.97
CA HIS A 361 -12.98 2.24 11.67
C HIS A 361 -13.65 1.70 12.93
N LEU A 362 -14.95 1.57 12.83
CA LEU A 362 -15.81 0.96 13.83
C LEU A 362 -16.69 -0.07 13.15
N LYS A 363 -16.65 -1.30 13.63
CA LYS A 363 -17.51 -2.40 13.21
C LYS A 363 -18.34 -2.89 14.39
N LEU A 364 -19.65 -2.89 14.23
CA LEU A 364 -20.62 -3.42 15.19
C LEU A 364 -21.26 -4.65 14.56
N VAL A 365 -21.11 -5.80 15.19
CA VAL A 365 -21.73 -7.05 14.75
C VAL A 365 -22.78 -7.46 15.75
N PHE A 366 -24.03 -7.54 15.31
CA PHE A 366 -25.17 -7.98 16.08
C PHE A 366 -25.54 -9.42 15.67
N ASN A 367 -25.33 -10.38 16.54
CA ASN A 367 -25.73 -11.78 16.35
C ASN A 367 -27.21 -11.93 16.75
N LEU A 368 -28.12 -11.57 15.85
CA LEU A 368 -29.56 -11.54 16.10
C LEU A 368 -30.15 -12.93 16.37
N SER A 369 -29.54 -13.96 15.77
CA SER A 369 -29.83 -15.36 16.03
C SER A 369 -28.65 -16.22 15.60
N LYS A 370 -28.73 -17.55 15.83
CA LYS A 370 -27.71 -18.52 15.35
C LYS A 370 -27.50 -18.50 13.84
N HIS A 371 -28.45 -17.93 13.10
CA HIS A 371 -28.44 -17.92 11.63
C HIS A 371 -28.43 -16.53 11.02
N LEU A 372 -28.72 -15.49 11.80
CA LEU A 372 -28.90 -14.12 11.29
C LEU A 372 -27.98 -13.17 12.03
N MET A 373 -27.14 -12.48 11.25
CA MET A 373 -26.17 -11.50 11.72
C MET A 373 -26.41 -10.17 10.99
N PHE A 374 -26.41 -9.08 11.74
CA PHE A 374 -26.42 -7.73 11.20
C PHE A 374 -25.08 -7.07 11.54
N THR A 375 -24.45 -6.43 10.56
CA THR A 375 -23.21 -5.69 10.74
C THR A 375 -23.41 -4.24 10.31
N ALA A 376 -23.04 -3.31 11.16
CA ALA A 376 -22.86 -1.90 10.82
C ALA A 376 -21.36 -1.58 10.87
N PHE A 377 -20.83 -1.05 9.76
CA PHE A 377 -19.43 -0.65 9.64
C PHE A 377 -19.36 0.81 9.24
N GLY A 378 -18.44 1.54 9.85
CA GLY A 378 -18.14 2.91 9.48
C GLY A 378 -16.64 3.16 9.52
N SER A 379 -16.12 3.91 8.55
CA SER A 379 -14.72 4.34 8.58
C SER A 379 -14.55 5.79 8.16
N TYR A 380 -13.53 6.42 8.74
CA TYR A 380 -13.05 7.74 8.36
C TYR A 380 -11.56 7.69 8.06
N THR A 381 -11.20 8.22 6.90
CA THR A 381 -9.81 8.33 6.45
C THR A 381 -9.46 9.79 6.20
N TYR A 382 -8.33 10.24 6.71
CA TYR A 382 -7.76 11.55 6.43
C TYR A 382 -6.32 11.39 5.98
N ASN A 383 -6.01 11.92 4.80
CA ASN A 383 -4.68 11.86 4.20
C ASN A 383 -4.23 13.25 3.73
N VAL A 384 -2.98 13.61 4.05
CA VAL A 384 -2.34 14.85 3.60
C VAL A 384 -1.01 14.49 2.95
N ILE A 385 -0.86 14.86 1.70
CA ILE A 385 0.38 14.73 0.95
C ILE A 385 0.91 16.13 0.64
N ASP A 386 2.13 16.40 1.10
CA ASP A 386 2.91 17.59 0.77
C ASP A 386 4.06 17.20 -0.16
N ASN A 387 4.14 17.82 -1.33
CA ASN A 387 5.22 17.64 -2.29
C ASN A 387 6.01 18.93 -2.44
N ALA A 388 7.33 18.85 -2.38
CA ALA A 388 8.22 20.00 -2.51
C ALA A 388 9.44 19.63 -3.37
N GLN A 389 9.65 20.37 -4.44
CA GLN A 389 10.74 20.11 -5.38
C GLN A 389 11.52 21.37 -5.67
N TYR A 390 12.83 21.23 -5.79
CA TYR A 390 13.72 22.28 -6.24
C TYR A 390 14.77 21.74 -7.23
N LEU A 391 14.75 22.28 -8.43
CA LEU A 391 15.78 22.08 -9.44
C LEU A 391 16.73 23.28 -9.39
N PRO A 392 17.99 23.12 -8.95
CA PRO A 392 18.93 24.22 -8.86
C PRO A 392 19.39 24.70 -10.23
N THR A 393 19.99 25.90 -10.27
CA THR A 393 20.49 26.50 -11.50
C THR A 393 21.61 25.68 -12.17
N SER A 394 22.27 24.82 -11.43
CA SER A 394 23.26 23.84 -11.92
C SER A 394 22.66 22.72 -12.78
N VAL A 395 21.35 22.43 -12.60
CA VAL A 395 20.61 21.38 -13.34
C VAL A 395 19.64 22.00 -14.35
N TRP A 396 18.97 23.08 -13.96
CA TRP A 396 18.00 23.80 -14.78
C TRP A 396 18.35 25.28 -14.80
N ALA A 397 18.75 25.80 -15.95
CA ALA A 397 19.39 27.11 -16.10
C ALA A 397 18.69 28.30 -15.41
N HIS A 398 17.41 28.20 -15.17
CA HIS A 398 16.61 29.22 -14.48
C HIS A 398 16.26 28.89 -13.03
N GLY A 399 16.67 27.73 -12.54
CA GLY A 399 16.16 27.21 -11.29
C GLY A 399 14.63 27.05 -11.30
N GLN A 400 14.11 26.05 -10.63
CA GLN A 400 12.66 25.83 -10.54
C GLN A 400 12.30 25.29 -9.15
N ALA A 401 11.29 25.86 -8.54
CA ALA A 401 10.71 25.39 -7.31
C ALA A 401 9.24 25.02 -7.53
N TYR A 402 8.82 23.89 -6.97
CA TYR A 402 7.44 23.43 -6.94
C TYR A 402 7.01 23.17 -5.49
N ARG A 403 5.79 23.54 -5.17
CA ARG A 403 5.10 23.16 -3.92
C ARG A 403 3.68 22.75 -4.24
N GLY A 404 3.25 21.63 -3.67
CA GLY A 404 1.87 21.16 -3.79
C GLY A 404 1.40 20.50 -2.50
N GLU A 405 0.12 20.68 -2.19
CA GLU A 405 -0.56 19.99 -1.09
C GLU A 405 -1.82 19.32 -1.63
N ARG A 406 -2.05 18.08 -1.24
CA ARG A 406 -3.29 17.34 -1.48
C ARG A 406 -3.84 16.80 -0.19
N LYS A 407 -5.10 17.12 0.11
CA LYS A 407 -5.85 16.59 1.24
C LYS A 407 -6.98 15.73 0.73
N THR A 408 -7.09 14.50 1.25
CA THR A 408 -8.19 13.58 0.95
C THR A 408 -8.87 13.17 2.23
N GLU A 409 -10.19 13.31 2.25
CA GLU A 409 -11.07 12.87 3.33
C GLU A 409 -12.04 11.84 2.75
N SER A 410 -12.18 10.68 3.38
CA SER A 410 -13.14 9.65 2.96
C SER A 410 -13.96 9.20 4.15
N LEU A 411 -15.27 9.19 3.98
CA LEU A 411 -16.24 8.64 4.91
C LEU A 411 -16.95 7.48 4.21
N LEU A 412 -16.93 6.30 4.83
CA LEU A 412 -17.59 5.08 4.36
C LEU A 412 -18.55 4.58 5.43
N GLY A 413 -19.70 4.11 5.02
CA GLY A 413 -20.67 3.43 5.88
C GLY A 413 -21.30 2.24 5.17
N ASP A 414 -21.31 1.09 5.84
CA ASP A 414 -21.87 -0.18 5.34
C ASP A 414 -22.86 -0.76 6.33
N PHE A 415 -23.97 -1.27 5.81
CA PHE A 415 -24.96 -2.03 6.54
C PHE A 415 -25.14 -3.37 5.85
N MET A 416 -24.85 -4.45 6.56
CA MET A 416 -24.86 -5.80 6.02
C MET A 416 -25.79 -6.70 6.85
N LEU A 417 -26.63 -7.48 6.18
CA LEU A 417 -27.44 -8.52 6.76
C LEU A 417 -26.99 -9.86 6.16
N ALA A 418 -26.53 -10.78 7.01
CA ALA A 418 -26.07 -12.09 6.60
C ALA A 418 -26.93 -13.18 7.26
N TYR A 419 -27.40 -14.11 6.45
CA TYR A 419 -28.11 -15.31 6.89
C TYR A 419 -27.33 -16.55 6.50
N LYS A 420 -27.02 -17.41 7.46
CA LYS A 420 -26.34 -18.68 7.26
C LYS A 420 -27.09 -19.81 7.92
N LYS A 421 -27.37 -20.86 7.15
CA LYS A 421 -28.06 -22.04 7.67
C LYS A 421 -27.59 -23.30 6.97
N ASP A 422 -27.28 -24.29 7.79
CA ASP A 422 -26.98 -25.65 7.35
C ASP A 422 -28.23 -26.53 7.64
N PHE A 423 -28.66 -27.32 6.67
CA PHE A 423 -29.80 -28.21 6.78
C PHE A 423 -29.54 -29.52 6.02
N GLY A 424 -29.14 -30.54 6.76
CA GLY A 424 -28.67 -31.80 6.18
C GLY A 424 -27.43 -31.61 5.31
N LEU A 425 -27.51 -32.05 4.06
CA LEU A 425 -26.40 -31.88 3.08
C LEU A 425 -26.37 -30.50 2.43
N HIS A 426 -27.28 -29.62 2.79
CA HIS A 426 -27.41 -28.30 2.17
C HIS A 426 -26.87 -27.21 3.09
N GLN A 427 -26.08 -26.28 2.54
CA GLN A 427 -25.63 -25.08 3.23
C GLN A 427 -26.07 -23.86 2.39
N LEU A 428 -26.75 -22.92 3.00
CA LEU A 428 -27.21 -21.69 2.38
C LEU A 428 -26.64 -20.48 3.08
N ASN A 429 -25.93 -19.63 2.35
CA ASN A 429 -25.44 -18.35 2.83
C ASN A 429 -26.03 -17.24 1.95
N VAL A 430 -26.78 -16.33 2.55
CA VAL A 430 -27.37 -15.17 1.87
C VAL A 430 -26.86 -13.91 2.53
N LEU A 431 -26.46 -12.93 1.73
CA LEU A 431 -25.95 -11.65 2.18
C LEU A 431 -26.60 -10.52 1.40
N GLY A 432 -27.06 -9.49 2.10
CA GLY A 432 -27.47 -8.21 1.56
C GLY A 432 -26.63 -7.10 2.16
N LEU A 433 -26.12 -6.18 1.33
CA LEU A 433 -25.30 -5.04 1.73
C LEU A 433 -25.84 -3.75 1.13
N ALA A 434 -25.85 -2.70 1.94
CA ALA A 434 -26.00 -1.32 1.50
C ALA A 434 -24.76 -0.53 1.92
N GLU A 435 -24.12 0.14 0.97
CA GLU A 435 -22.85 0.88 1.16
C GLU A 435 -23.02 2.31 0.68
N ALA A 436 -22.46 3.26 1.39
CA ALA A 436 -22.37 4.65 0.97
C ALA A 436 -20.97 5.19 1.26
N GLN A 437 -20.37 5.86 0.27
CA GLN A 437 -19.07 6.51 0.40
C GLN A 437 -19.12 7.95 -0.09
N LYS A 438 -18.50 8.84 0.66
CA LYS A 438 -18.19 10.19 0.25
C LYS A 438 -16.70 10.41 0.36
N MET A 439 -16.07 10.87 -0.72
CA MET A 439 -14.66 11.25 -0.73
C MET A 439 -14.54 12.72 -1.11
N ILE A 440 -13.71 13.47 -0.39
CA ILE A 440 -13.40 14.86 -0.70
C ILE A 440 -11.90 14.95 -0.90
N THR A 441 -11.50 15.40 -2.09
CA THR A 441 -10.09 15.68 -2.42
C THR A 441 -9.97 17.14 -2.77
N ARG A 442 -9.03 17.84 -2.12
CA ARG A 442 -8.72 19.24 -2.38
C ARG A 442 -7.23 19.47 -2.32
N GLY A 443 -6.75 20.36 -3.12
CA GLY A 443 -5.33 20.69 -3.13
C GLY A 443 -5.04 21.97 -3.87
N PHE A 444 -3.80 22.34 -3.79
CA PHE A 444 -3.21 23.42 -4.57
C PHE A 444 -1.79 23.05 -4.95
N TYR A 445 -1.29 23.69 -5.99
CA TYR A 445 0.10 23.59 -6.39
C TYR A 445 0.57 24.93 -6.98
N THR A 446 1.87 25.18 -6.90
CA THR A 446 2.48 26.36 -7.50
C THR A 446 3.93 26.09 -7.90
N THR A 447 4.33 26.63 -9.03
CA THR A 447 5.68 26.56 -9.59
C THR A 447 6.23 27.97 -9.76
N ALA A 448 7.46 28.19 -9.28
CA ALA A 448 8.22 29.41 -9.51
C ALA A 448 9.51 29.08 -10.23
N THR A 449 9.94 29.95 -11.14
CA THR A 449 11.19 29.82 -11.90
C THR A 449 11.97 31.10 -11.92
N ASN A 450 13.17 31.07 -12.49
CA ASN A 450 14.08 32.21 -12.62
C ASN A 450 14.55 32.74 -11.24
N PHE A 451 15.22 31.84 -10.52
CA PHE A 451 15.85 32.14 -9.24
C PHE A 451 17.24 32.79 -9.47
N SER A 452 17.51 33.86 -8.72
CA SER A 452 18.82 34.50 -8.69
C SER A 452 19.81 33.78 -7.76
N THR A 453 19.35 32.86 -6.93
CA THR A 453 20.14 32.08 -5.98
C THR A 453 19.44 30.78 -5.63
N ASP A 454 20.21 29.70 -5.47
CA ASP A 454 19.71 28.39 -5.06
C ASP A 454 19.55 28.24 -3.53
N ARG A 455 19.91 29.28 -2.74
CA ARG A 455 20.00 29.22 -1.28
C ARG A 455 18.69 28.85 -0.58
N PHE A 456 17.55 29.30 -1.11
CA PHE A 456 16.25 29.12 -0.47
C PHE A 456 15.53 27.85 -0.93
N GLY A 457 15.94 27.25 -2.05
CA GLY A 457 15.27 26.09 -2.61
C GLY A 457 13.77 26.35 -2.79
N TYR A 458 12.95 25.38 -2.40
CA TYR A 458 11.49 25.47 -2.44
C TYR A 458 10.87 26.21 -1.22
N ASP A 459 11.66 26.62 -0.23
CA ASP A 459 11.14 27.26 0.99
C ASP A 459 10.74 28.73 0.78
N ASN A 460 11.27 29.36 -0.28
CA ASN A 460 10.89 30.73 -0.64
C ASN A 460 10.57 30.86 -2.13
N LEU A 461 9.33 30.58 -2.49
CA LEU A 461 8.86 30.71 -3.87
C LEU A 461 8.87 32.17 -4.38
N GLN A 462 8.89 33.15 -3.48
CA GLN A 462 8.95 34.58 -3.87
C GLN A 462 10.30 34.98 -4.45
N ALA A 463 11.36 34.22 -4.16
CA ALA A 463 12.70 34.45 -4.72
C ALA A 463 12.77 34.11 -6.22
N GLY A 464 11.83 33.33 -6.75
CA GLY A 464 11.66 33.12 -8.19
C GLY A 464 10.97 34.32 -8.84
N ALA A 465 11.56 34.88 -9.90
CA ALA A 465 11.03 36.06 -10.58
C ALA A 465 9.79 35.77 -11.43
N VAL A 466 9.61 34.54 -11.87
CA VAL A 466 8.54 34.13 -12.79
C VAL A 466 7.66 33.06 -12.15
N ARG A 467 6.35 33.28 -12.13
CA ARG A 467 5.33 32.28 -11.81
C ARG A 467 4.52 32.00 -13.05
N LEU A 468 4.60 30.78 -13.53
CA LEU A 468 3.84 30.36 -14.69
C LEU A 468 2.37 30.21 -14.31
N TRP A 469 1.48 30.81 -15.11
CA TRP A 469 0.03 30.64 -14.96
C TRP A 469 -0.36 29.15 -14.95
N GLU A 470 0.17 28.37 -15.88
CA GLU A 470 -0.08 26.94 -16.02
C GLU A 470 0.53 26.11 -14.86
N GLY A 471 1.51 26.67 -14.17
CA GLY A 471 2.18 26.04 -13.03
C GLY A 471 1.52 26.35 -11.67
N THR A 472 0.37 27.04 -11.64
CA THR A 472 -0.32 27.39 -10.40
C THR A 472 -1.79 27.05 -10.51
N GLY A 473 -2.31 26.29 -9.55
CA GLY A 473 -3.70 25.88 -9.55
C GLY A 473 -4.19 25.35 -8.21
N SER A 474 -5.50 25.19 -8.13
CA SER A 474 -6.17 24.52 -7.03
C SER A 474 -7.33 23.70 -7.57
N TYR A 475 -7.70 22.66 -6.84
CA TYR A 475 -8.81 21.80 -7.21
C TYR A 475 -9.60 21.34 -5.98
N TYR A 476 -10.87 21.03 -6.21
CA TYR A 476 -11.78 20.46 -5.23
C TYR A 476 -12.63 19.41 -5.93
N GLU A 477 -12.66 18.21 -5.38
CA GLU A 477 -13.45 17.09 -5.88
C GLU A 477 -14.20 16.43 -4.73
N ALA A 478 -15.47 16.09 -4.96
CA ALA A 478 -16.31 15.49 -3.93
C ALA A 478 -17.20 14.38 -4.51
N PRO A 479 -16.64 13.28 -5.06
CA PRO A 479 -17.45 12.18 -5.55
C PRO A 479 -18.19 11.44 -4.43
N HIS A 480 -19.39 10.98 -4.76
CA HIS A 480 -20.24 10.14 -3.92
C HIS A 480 -20.51 8.82 -4.63
N LEU A 481 -20.54 7.75 -3.87
CA LEU A 481 -20.91 6.41 -4.34
C LEU A 481 -21.95 5.82 -3.38
N ALA A 482 -23.00 5.24 -3.93
CA ALA A 482 -23.95 4.42 -3.19
C ALA A 482 -24.10 3.07 -3.88
N SER A 483 -24.13 2.00 -3.12
CA SER A 483 -24.11 0.64 -3.67
C SER A 483 -25.02 -0.30 -2.90
N PHE A 484 -25.61 -1.26 -3.63
CA PHE A 484 -26.35 -2.37 -3.06
C PHE A 484 -25.80 -3.67 -3.61
N LEU A 485 -25.58 -4.65 -2.75
CA LEU A 485 -25.13 -6.00 -3.11
C LEU A 485 -26.06 -7.04 -2.53
N GLY A 486 -26.48 -7.99 -3.36
CA GLY A 486 -27.07 -9.25 -2.94
C GLY A 486 -26.16 -10.41 -3.34
N ARG A 487 -25.89 -11.32 -2.42
CA ARG A 487 -25.10 -12.54 -2.65
C ARG A 487 -25.84 -13.75 -2.13
N VAL A 488 -25.85 -14.81 -2.92
CA VAL A 488 -26.34 -16.12 -2.52
C VAL A 488 -25.25 -17.13 -2.82
N ASN A 489 -24.84 -17.87 -1.81
CA ASN A 489 -23.93 -19.01 -1.94
C ASN A 489 -24.64 -20.26 -1.43
N TYR A 490 -24.68 -21.29 -2.26
CA TYR A 490 -25.31 -22.56 -1.97
C TYR A 490 -24.32 -23.69 -2.15
N ILE A 491 -24.26 -24.59 -1.17
CA ILE A 491 -23.38 -25.74 -1.17
C ILE A 491 -24.23 -26.99 -0.93
N TYR A 492 -24.05 -27.99 -1.76
CA TYR A 492 -24.68 -29.29 -1.60
C TYR A 492 -23.63 -30.37 -1.37
N ASP A 493 -23.75 -31.09 -0.24
CA ASP A 493 -22.92 -32.22 0.20
C ASP A 493 -21.40 -31.91 0.22
N GLY A 494 -21.01 -30.64 0.40
CA GLY A 494 -19.61 -30.22 0.26
C GLY A 494 -19.03 -30.35 -1.16
N LYS A 495 -19.76 -30.94 -2.11
CA LYS A 495 -19.33 -31.32 -3.47
C LYS A 495 -19.65 -30.25 -4.50
N TYR A 496 -20.87 -29.74 -4.50
CA TYR A 496 -21.37 -28.80 -5.52
C TYR A 496 -21.60 -27.44 -4.88
N ILE A 497 -20.94 -26.43 -5.43
CA ILE A 497 -20.96 -25.07 -4.92
C ILE A 497 -21.45 -24.14 -6.02
N ALA A 498 -22.42 -23.30 -5.71
CA ALA A 498 -22.92 -22.27 -6.61
C ALA A 498 -22.95 -20.92 -5.87
N THR A 499 -22.44 -19.86 -6.50
CA THR A 499 -22.48 -18.51 -5.97
C THR A 499 -23.04 -17.56 -7.04
N VAL A 500 -23.98 -16.72 -6.65
CA VAL A 500 -24.53 -15.64 -7.49
C VAL A 500 -24.42 -14.33 -6.72
N ASN A 501 -23.88 -13.30 -7.38
CA ASN A 501 -23.83 -11.94 -6.87
C ASN A 501 -24.56 -11.01 -7.84
N ALA A 502 -25.23 -10.02 -7.29
CA ALA A 502 -25.83 -8.92 -8.02
C ALA A 502 -25.51 -7.63 -7.29
N ARG A 503 -24.73 -6.75 -7.91
CA ARG A 503 -24.37 -5.45 -7.36
C ARG A 503 -24.86 -4.33 -8.26
N ALA A 504 -25.35 -3.27 -7.65
CA ALA A 504 -25.71 -2.02 -8.32
C ALA A 504 -24.97 -0.86 -7.65
N ASP A 505 -24.24 -0.07 -8.43
CA ASP A 505 -23.49 1.11 -7.97
C ASP A 505 -24.06 2.38 -8.61
N ALA A 506 -24.34 3.40 -7.80
CA ALA A 506 -24.66 4.75 -8.27
C ALA A 506 -23.48 5.69 -7.98
N SER A 507 -22.94 6.31 -9.02
CA SER A 507 -21.82 7.25 -8.92
C SER A 507 -22.21 8.66 -9.33
N SER A 508 -21.76 9.65 -8.55
CA SER A 508 -21.95 11.07 -8.90
C SER A 508 -21.04 11.52 -10.05
N LYS A 509 -20.02 10.74 -10.41
CA LYS A 509 -19.14 11.02 -11.56
C LYS A 509 -19.86 10.84 -12.90
N VAL A 510 -20.96 10.09 -12.92
CA VAL A 510 -21.69 9.73 -14.14
C VAL A 510 -22.93 10.58 -14.28
N GLY A 511 -23.31 10.92 -15.54
CA GLY A 511 -24.43 11.79 -15.85
C GLY A 511 -25.79 11.26 -15.35
N ALA A 512 -26.76 12.17 -15.23
CA ALA A 512 -28.06 11.94 -14.57
C ALA A 512 -28.82 10.70 -15.10
N ASN A 513 -28.72 10.39 -16.39
CA ASN A 513 -29.44 9.29 -17.04
C ASN A 513 -28.76 7.92 -16.89
N ASN A 514 -27.50 7.85 -16.46
CA ASN A 514 -26.70 6.63 -16.39
C ASN A 514 -26.00 6.46 -15.05
N LYS A 515 -26.54 6.98 -13.96
CA LYS A 515 -25.91 6.95 -12.62
C LYS A 515 -25.70 5.54 -12.08
N TRP A 516 -26.53 4.60 -12.48
CA TRP A 516 -26.50 3.23 -11.99
C TRP A 516 -25.77 2.31 -12.95
N GLY A 517 -24.73 1.62 -12.44
CA GLY A 517 -24.10 0.47 -13.08
C GLY A 517 -24.53 -0.82 -12.40
N PHE A 518 -24.78 -1.87 -13.18
CA PHE A 518 -25.15 -3.19 -12.68
C PHE A 518 -24.06 -4.21 -12.96
N PHE A 519 -23.64 -4.95 -11.94
CA PHE A 519 -22.50 -5.86 -11.96
C PHE A 519 -22.92 -7.25 -11.47
N PRO A 520 -23.54 -8.07 -12.34
CA PRO A 520 -23.89 -9.44 -12.01
C PRO A 520 -22.68 -10.36 -12.11
N SER A 521 -22.64 -11.39 -11.26
CA SER A 521 -21.69 -12.49 -11.40
C SER A 521 -22.28 -13.81 -10.92
N ALA A 522 -21.80 -14.88 -11.51
CA ALA A 522 -22.14 -16.24 -11.10
C ALA A 522 -20.90 -17.14 -11.20
N SER A 523 -20.77 -18.08 -10.29
CA SER A 523 -19.74 -19.10 -10.33
C SER A 523 -20.26 -20.42 -9.79
N VAL A 524 -19.71 -21.51 -10.34
CA VAL A 524 -19.97 -22.87 -9.91
C VAL A 524 -18.65 -23.60 -9.67
N ALA A 525 -18.63 -24.49 -8.70
CA ALA A 525 -17.50 -25.37 -8.47
C ALA A 525 -17.96 -26.77 -8.12
N TRP A 526 -17.18 -27.75 -8.56
CA TRP A 526 -17.36 -29.16 -8.26
C TRP A 526 -16.09 -29.70 -7.62
N VAL A 527 -16.23 -30.18 -6.38
CA VAL A 527 -15.13 -30.75 -5.61
C VAL A 527 -15.10 -32.26 -5.87
N LEU A 528 -14.28 -32.67 -6.85
CA LEU A 528 -14.20 -34.07 -7.27
C LEU A 528 -13.65 -34.98 -6.19
N THR A 529 -12.75 -34.48 -5.32
CA THR A 529 -12.17 -35.26 -4.22
C THR A 529 -13.19 -35.73 -3.19
N GLU A 530 -14.36 -35.09 -3.12
CA GLU A 530 -15.46 -35.47 -2.22
C GLU A 530 -16.40 -36.53 -2.85
N GLU A 531 -16.17 -36.96 -4.08
CA GLU A 531 -16.98 -37.97 -4.77
C GLU A 531 -16.53 -39.39 -4.42
N GLU A 532 -17.46 -40.32 -4.34
CA GLU A 532 -17.22 -41.72 -4.00
C GLU A 532 -16.19 -42.41 -4.93
N PHE A 533 -16.16 -42.02 -6.22
CA PHE A 533 -15.20 -42.56 -7.16
C PHE A 533 -13.75 -42.13 -6.91
N MET A 534 -13.53 -41.14 -6.06
CA MET A 534 -12.21 -40.62 -5.66
C MET A 534 -11.71 -41.19 -4.32
N GLU A 535 -12.54 -41.93 -3.57
CA GLU A 535 -12.18 -42.46 -2.24
C GLU A 535 -10.89 -43.31 -2.22
N GLY A 536 -10.55 -43.96 -3.30
CA GLY A 536 -9.31 -44.78 -3.44
C GLY A 536 -8.07 -43.98 -3.86
N VAL A 537 -8.18 -42.69 -4.15
CA VAL A 537 -7.11 -41.87 -4.77
C VAL A 537 -6.43 -40.98 -3.71
N SER A 538 -5.67 -41.62 -2.81
CA SER A 538 -5.05 -40.93 -1.64
C SER A 538 -3.94 -39.93 -1.98
N TRP A 539 -3.39 -39.95 -3.17
CA TRP A 539 -2.34 -39.04 -3.65
C TRP A 539 -2.89 -37.68 -4.12
N VAL A 540 -4.20 -37.56 -4.37
CA VAL A 540 -4.87 -36.32 -4.74
C VAL A 540 -5.63 -35.79 -3.50
N ARG A 541 -5.09 -34.75 -2.85
CA ARG A 541 -5.71 -34.18 -1.63
C ARG A 541 -6.90 -33.27 -1.92
N ASN A 542 -6.85 -32.52 -3.03
CA ASN A 542 -7.92 -31.61 -3.41
C ASN A 542 -7.93 -31.45 -4.93
N LEU A 543 -9.01 -31.87 -5.56
CA LEU A 543 -9.27 -31.67 -6.97
C LEU A 543 -10.63 -31.01 -7.12
N LYS A 544 -10.64 -29.77 -7.63
CA LYS A 544 -11.84 -28.97 -7.80
C LYS A 544 -11.86 -28.34 -9.19
N ILE A 545 -12.94 -28.55 -9.91
CA ILE A 545 -13.24 -27.85 -11.19
C ILE A 545 -14.15 -26.67 -10.86
N ARG A 546 -13.85 -25.52 -11.42
CA ARG A 546 -14.64 -24.31 -11.22
C ARG A 546 -14.77 -23.52 -12.50
N SER A 547 -15.91 -22.84 -12.64
CA SER A 547 -16.17 -21.91 -13.73
C SER A 547 -16.93 -20.71 -13.18
N GLY A 548 -16.62 -19.53 -13.68
CA GLY A 548 -17.28 -18.30 -13.24
C GLY A 548 -17.35 -17.27 -14.35
N TYR A 549 -18.39 -16.46 -14.30
CA TYR A 549 -18.59 -15.31 -15.16
C TYR A 549 -18.98 -14.12 -14.29
N GLY A 550 -18.51 -12.93 -14.63
CA GLY A 550 -18.90 -11.71 -13.91
C GLY A 550 -18.59 -10.47 -14.72
N LEU A 551 -19.34 -9.43 -14.43
CA LEU A 551 -19.08 -8.08 -14.92
C LEU A 551 -18.53 -7.25 -13.78
N SER A 552 -17.45 -6.53 -14.03
CA SER A 552 -16.88 -5.53 -13.13
C SER A 552 -16.65 -4.23 -13.90
N GLY A 553 -16.60 -3.11 -13.21
CA GLY A 553 -16.45 -1.80 -13.81
C GLY A 553 -15.18 -1.10 -13.33
N ASN A 554 -14.78 -0.06 -14.08
CA ASN A 554 -13.73 0.87 -13.70
C ASN A 554 -14.23 2.30 -13.88
N GLN A 555 -14.36 3.05 -12.77
CA GLN A 555 -14.77 4.46 -12.78
C GLN A 555 -13.59 5.44 -12.63
N ASP A 556 -12.36 4.95 -12.56
CA ASP A 556 -11.18 5.79 -12.30
C ASP A 556 -10.83 6.69 -13.49
N ALA A 557 -11.23 6.27 -14.71
CA ALA A 557 -11.10 7.09 -15.92
C ALA A 557 -12.09 8.26 -15.99
N ILE A 558 -13.08 8.31 -15.08
CA ILE A 558 -14.15 9.31 -15.11
C ILE A 558 -13.80 10.43 -14.12
N ASP A 559 -13.59 11.64 -14.63
CA ASP A 559 -13.41 12.82 -13.80
C ASP A 559 -14.62 13.10 -12.92
N SER A 560 -14.39 13.64 -11.73
CA SER A 560 -15.43 13.92 -10.72
C SER A 560 -16.53 14.86 -11.24
N TYR A 561 -16.24 15.70 -12.24
CA TYR A 561 -17.18 16.67 -12.83
C TYR A 561 -17.56 16.37 -14.29
N ASN A 562 -17.23 15.18 -14.79
CA ASN A 562 -17.54 14.82 -16.17
C ASN A 562 -19.05 14.84 -16.47
N SER A 563 -19.88 14.61 -15.45
CA SER A 563 -21.34 14.69 -15.55
C SER A 563 -21.90 16.11 -15.70
N LEU A 564 -21.07 17.14 -15.52
CA LEU A 564 -21.46 18.55 -15.62
C LEU A 564 -21.00 19.21 -16.93
N ARG A 565 -20.30 18.49 -17.79
CA ARG A 565 -19.78 18.95 -19.09
C ARG A 565 -20.73 18.65 -20.25
#